data_4a5b7342c508534a99054f6ca3664e7b
#
_entry.id   4a5b7342c508534a99054f6ca3664e7b
#
_cell.length_a   1.000
_cell.length_b   1.000
_cell.length_c   1.000
_cell.angle_alpha   90.00
_cell.angle_beta   90.00
_cell.angle_gamma   90.00
#
_symmetry.space_group_name_H-M   'P 1'
#
loop_
_entity.id
_entity.type
_entity.pdbx_description
1 polymer ?
#
loop_
_entity_poly.entity_id
_entity_poly.type
_entity_poly.pdbx_seq_one_letter_code
_entity_poly.pdbx_strand_id
1 'polypeptide(L)'
;IERKAPEIETVLPRFTKVFEQTYTRFLDLKKAEVQAREAQIEAALERVRSRTMAMHKSEELGKVVKVLYQEFAKLDLVDNHTDIEICIIDEDSGEGKIWQTEESLTGQDTSLILPFTKIKELKKEFLSWRKTEPQNRSNLLFVQEYSKQSLRDFLDVLRQVPEWKTVV
;
A
#
# COMPACT_ATOMS: atom_id res chain seq x y z
N ILE A 1 21.18 -29.86 54.20
CA ILE A 1 20.12 -29.91 53.15
C ILE A 1 20.64 -30.78 52.04
N GLU A 2 20.59 -32.04 52.25
CA GLU A 2 20.89 -33.08 51.25
C GLU A 2 19.65 -33.28 50.40
N ARG A 3 19.77 -33.05 49.17
CA ARG A 3 18.69 -32.84 48.27
C ARG A 3 18.58 -33.92 47.22
N LYS A 4 17.43 -34.28 46.91
CA LYS A 4 16.72 -34.80 45.73
C LYS A 4 17.50 -34.85 44.39
N ALA A 5 18.82 -34.99 44.38
CA ALA A 5 19.63 -35.05 43.17
C ALA A 5 19.30 -36.26 42.27
N PRO A 6 19.05 -37.48 42.77
CA PRO A 6 18.79 -38.62 41.88
C PRO A 6 17.44 -38.54 41.16
N GLU A 7 16.45 -37.89 41.72
CA GLU A 7 15.15 -37.67 41.04
C GLU A 7 15.30 -36.65 39.90
N ILE A 8 16.05 -35.59 40.13
CA ILE A 8 16.31 -34.57 39.11
C ILE A 8 17.02 -35.15 37.91
N GLU A 9 18.06 -35.96 38.13
CA GLU A 9 18.80 -36.61 37.06
C GLU A 9 17.96 -37.52 36.17
N THR A 10 16.94 -38.16 36.77
CA THR A 10 16.03 -39.03 36.02
C THR A 10 14.90 -38.28 35.33
N VAL A 11 14.44 -37.18 35.89
CA VAL A 11 13.28 -36.41 35.38
C VAL A 11 13.69 -35.36 34.35
N LEU A 12 14.81 -34.69 34.57
CA LEU A 12 15.29 -33.60 33.69
C LEU A 12 15.42 -34.01 32.24
N PRO A 13 16.03 -35.16 31.85
CA PRO A 13 16.11 -35.57 30.45
C PRO A 13 14.75 -35.78 29.78
N ARG A 14 13.74 -36.17 30.54
CA ARG A 14 12.39 -36.36 30.02
C ARG A 14 11.76 -35.02 29.70
N PHE A 15 11.93 -34.00 30.54
CA PHE A 15 11.50 -32.62 30.26
C PHE A 15 12.27 -32.00 29.08
N THR A 16 13.59 -32.22 29.03
CA THR A 16 14.40 -31.74 27.92
C THR A 16 13.91 -32.29 26.59
N LYS A 17 13.59 -33.58 26.50
CA LYS A 17 13.04 -34.19 25.29
C LYS A 17 11.70 -33.57 24.86
N VAL A 18 10.80 -33.34 25.83
CA VAL A 18 9.50 -32.68 25.54
C VAL A 18 9.73 -31.24 25.08
N PHE A 19 10.65 -30.53 25.73
CA PHE A 19 11.00 -29.15 25.31
C PHE A 19 11.58 -29.09 23.90
N GLU A 20 12.51 -29.99 23.55
CA GLU A 20 13.05 -30.09 22.20
C GLU A 20 11.96 -30.34 21.15
N GLN A 21 11.03 -31.24 21.43
CA GLN A 21 9.87 -31.51 20.56
C GLN A 21 8.99 -30.27 20.38
N THR A 22 8.70 -29.58 21.48
CA THR A 22 7.90 -28.37 21.48
C THR A 22 8.58 -27.25 20.71
N TYR A 23 9.88 -27.07 20.92
CA TYR A 23 10.66 -26.05 20.23
C TYR A 23 10.79 -26.34 18.72
N THR A 24 11.05 -27.59 18.34
CA THR A 24 11.02 -28.00 16.93
C THR A 24 9.67 -27.69 16.29
N ARG A 25 8.59 -28.07 16.97
CA ARG A 25 7.23 -27.77 16.47
C ARG A 25 6.97 -26.29 16.32
N PHE A 26 7.43 -25.47 17.26
CA PHE A 26 7.33 -24.01 17.18
C PHE A 26 8.07 -23.46 15.95
N LEU A 27 9.28 -23.94 15.68
CA LEU A 27 10.06 -23.52 14.51
C LEU A 27 9.37 -23.92 13.19
N ASP A 28 8.81 -25.14 13.14
CA ASP A 28 8.07 -25.63 11.97
C ASP A 28 6.82 -24.78 11.71
N LEU A 29 6.08 -24.42 12.75
CA LEU A 29 4.92 -23.55 12.64
C LEU A 29 5.31 -22.17 12.14
N LYS A 30 6.35 -21.56 12.72
CA LYS A 30 6.86 -20.27 12.26
C LYS A 30 7.26 -20.29 10.77
N LYS A 31 7.92 -21.33 10.35
CA LYS A 31 8.31 -21.50 8.95
C LYS A 31 7.07 -21.64 8.04
N ALA A 32 6.08 -22.42 8.47
CA ALA A 32 4.85 -22.59 7.72
C ALA A 32 4.05 -21.29 7.62
N GLU A 33 3.99 -20.49 8.69
CA GLU A 33 3.35 -19.16 8.69
C GLU A 33 4.00 -18.21 7.67
N VAL A 34 5.34 -18.15 7.65
CA VAL A 34 6.08 -17.33 6.67
C VAL A 34 5.80 -17.80 5.25
N GLN A 35 5.84 -19.10 4.99
CA GLN A 35 5.56 -19.66 3.67
C GLN A 35 4.12 -19.40 3.22
N ALA A 36 3.15 -19.52 4.13
CA ALA A 36 1.76 -19.23 3.84
C ALA A 36 1.55 -17.74 3.51
N ARG A 37 2.22 -16.85 4.23
CA ARG A 37 2.16 -15.41 3.96
C ARG A 37 2.76 -15.07 2.60
N GLU A 38 3.91 -15.62 2.26
CA GLU A 38 4.54 -15.42 0.95
C GLU A 38 3.66 -15.93 -0.19
N ALA A 39 3.05 -17.12 -0.04
CA ALA A 39 2.12 -17.64 -1.03
C ALA A 39 0.87 -16.75 -1.21
N GLN A 40 0.39 -16.12 -0.14
CA GLN A 40 -0.72 -15.14 -0.23
C GLN A 40 -0.30 -13.90 -1.02
N ILE A 41 0.90 -13.38 -0.78
CA ILE A 41 1.46 -12.21 -1.49
C ILE A 41 1.61 -12.53 -2.98
N GLU A 42 2.24 -13.66 -3.33
CA GLU A 42 2.40 -14.09 -4.72
C GLU A 42 1.05 -14.27 -5.45
N ALA A 43 0.07 -14.85 -4.78
CA ALA A 43 -1.28 -14.99 -5.34
C ALA A 43 -1.97 -13.63 -5.55
N ALA A 44 -1.75 -12.67 -4.66
CA ALA A 44 -2.26 -11.30 -4.80
C ALA A 44 -1.60 -10.59 -6.00
N LEU A 45 -0.27 -10.66 -6.10
CA LEU A 45 0.50 -10.11 -7.22
C LEU A 45 0.03 -10.68 -8.57
N GLU A 46 -0.22 -11.99 -8.65
CA GLU A 46 -0.69 -12.62 -9.88
C GLU A 46 -2.09 -12.14 -10.28
N ARG A 47 -3.00 -11.92 -9.32
CA ARG A 47 -4.33 -11.36 -9.61
C ARG A 47 -4.25 -9.93 -10.16
N VAL A 48 -3.40 -9.09 -9.57
CA VAL A 48 -3.16 -7.72 -10.06
C VAL A 48 -2.54 -7.75 -11.45
N ARG A 49 -1.51 -8.59 -11.67
CA ARG A 49 -0.85 -8.77 -12.97
C ARG A 49 -1.84 -9.23 -14.05
N SER A 50 -2.66 -10.24 -13.75
CA SER A 50 -3.68 -10.74 -14.66
C SER A 50 -4.69 -9.65 -15.04
N ARG A 51 -5.12 -8.81 -14.07
CA ARG A 51 -6.01 -7.69 -14.36
C ARG A 51 -5.33 -6.62 -15.23
N THR A 52 -4.07 -6.32 -14.95
CA THR A 52 -3.29 -5.37 -15.74
C THR A 52 -3.12 -5.84 -17.18
N MET A 53 -2.81 -7.12 -17.38
CA MET A 53 -2.67 -7.71 -18.73
C MET A 53 -3.99 -7.79 -19.51
N ALA A 54 -5.12 -7.88 -18.82
CA ALA A 54 -6.45 -7.86 -19.43
C ALA A 54 -6.93 -6.44 -19.79
N MET A 55 -6.16 -5.42 -19.50
CA MET A 55 -6.49 -4.04 -19.83
C MET A 55 -6.20 -3.75 -21.30
N HIS A 56 -7.18 -3.18 -22.00
CA HIS A 56 -7.07 -2.80 -23.41
C HIS A 56 -7.06 -1.28 -23.63
N LYS A 57 -7.49 -0.51 -22.61
CA LYS A 57 -7.57 0.95 -22.67
C LYS A 57 -7.06 1.55 -21.35
N SER A 58 -6.46 2.72 -21.42
CA SER A 58 -5.96 3.44 -20.23
C SER A 58 -7.05 3.79 -19.22
N GLU A 59 -8.29 3.98 -19.69
CA GLU A 59 -9.46 4.25 -18.82
C GLU A 59 -9.80 3.07 -17.90
N GLU A 60 -9.37 1.87 -18.24
CA GLU A 60 -9.56 0.68 -17.39
C GLU A 60 -8.59 0.61 -16.19
N LEU A 61 -7.68 1.59 -16.06
CA LEU A 61 -6.71 1.63 -14.96
C LEU A 61 -7.41 1.71 -13.60
N GLY A 62 -8.57 2.37 -13.50
CA GLY A 62 -9.40 2.37 -12.28
C GLY A 62 -9.76 0.97 -11.79
N LYS A 63 -10.04 0.04 -12.71
CA LYS A 63 -10.33 -1.36 -12.36
C LYS A 63 -9.10 -2.09 -11.81
N VAL A 64 -7.89 -1.71 -12.25
CA VAL A 64 -6.63 -2.25 -11.71
C VAL A 64 -6.41 -1.73 -10.30
N VAL A 65 -6.64 -0.43 -10.06
CA VAL A 65 -6.54 0.19 -8.72
C VAL A 65 -7.51 -0.48 -7.75
N LYS A 66 -8.74 -0.75 -8.17
CA LYS A 66 -9.73 -1.46 -7.35
C LYS A 66 -9.28 -2.87 -6.97
N VAL A 67 -8.72 -3.63 -7.90
CA VAL A 67 -8.17 -4.97 -7.62
C VAL A 67 -6.99 -4.86 -6.66
N LEU A 68 -6.09 -3.90 -6.88
CA LEU A 68 -4.94 -3.67 -6.01
C LEU A 68 -5.38 -3.39 -4.56
N TYR A 69 -6.36 -2.51 -4.36
CA TYR A 69 -6.92 -2.23 -3.04
C TYR A 69 -7.52 -3.49 -2.39
N GLN A 70 -8.32 -4.26 -3.14
CA GLN A 70 -8.93 -5.49 -2.63
C GLN A 70 -7.89 -6.52 -2.19
N GLU A 71 -6.78 -6.65 -2.92
CA GLU A 71 -5.70 -7.56 -2.55
C GLU A 71 -4.92 -7.04 -1.33
N PHE A 72 -4.68 -5.73 -1.22
CA PHE A 72 -4.05 -5.12 -0.05
C PHE A 72 -4.92 -5.26 1.21
N ALA A 73 -6.23 -5.10 1.08
CA ALA A 73 -7.16 -5.34 2.19
C ALA A 73 -7.15 -6.80 2.67
N LYS A 74 -7.09 -7.77 1.75
CA LYS A 74 -6.96 -9.20 2.11
C LYS A 74 -5.63 -9.53 2.79
N LEU A 75 -4.61 -8.73 2.56
CA LEU A 75 -3.29 -8.85 3.17
C LEU A 75 -3.14 -8.04 4.46
N ASP A 76 -4.21 -7.39 4.93
CA ASP A 76 -4.21 -6.49 6.09
C ASP A 76 -3.18 -5.34 5.97
N LEU A 77 -2.96 -4.85 4.75
CA LEU A 77 -2.03 -3.75 4.48
C LEU A 77 -2.72 -2.39 4.44
N VAL A 78 -4.03 -2.36 4.30
CA VAL A 78 -4.85 -1.15 4.24
C VAL A 78 -6.08 -1.32 5.12
N ASP A 79 -6.57 -0.22 5.64
CA ASP A 79 -7.81 -0.13 6.41
C ASP A 79 -8.87 0.69 5.68
N ASN A 80 -10.03 0.91 6.32
CA ASN A 80 -11.14 1.68 5.75
C ASN A 80 -10.84 3.18 5.57
N HIS A 81 -9.67 3.66 5.99
CA HIS A 81 -9.23 5.05 5.89
C HIS A 81 -8.04 5.21 4.94
N THR A 82 -7.62 4.12 4.31
CA THR A 82 -6.49 4.11 3.40
C THR A 82 -6.99 4.08 1.96
N ASP A 83 -6.65 5.10 1.19
CA ASP A 83 -6.88 5.12 -0.25
C ASP A 83 -5.63 4.68 -1.00
N ILE A 84 -5.86 4.03 -2.13
CA ILE A 84 -4.81 3.71 -3.09
C ILE A 84 -5.14 4.45 -4.38
N GLU A 85 -4.14 5.13 -4.90
CA GLU A 85 -4.27 5.82 -6.17
C GLU A 85 -3.11 5.49 -7.11
N ILE A 86 -3.39 5.55 -8.40
CA ILE A 86 -2.37 5.58 -9.44
C ILE A 86 -2.45 6.93 -10.12
N CYS A 87 -1.34 7.65 -10.14
CA CYS A 87 -1.23 8.94 -10.80
C CYS A 87 -0.27 8.85 -11.98
N ILE A 88 -0.73 9.21 -13.16
CA ILE A 88 0.12 9.40 -14.34
C ILE A 88 0.32 10.89 -14.54
N ILE A 89 1.57 11.33 -14.40
CA ILE A 89 1.95 12.74 -14.48
C ILE A 89 2.46 13.04 -15.89
N ASP A 90 1.86 14.05 -16.52
CA ASP A 90 2.40 14.68 -17.71
C ASP A 90 3.53 15.64 -17.30
N GLU A 91 4.75 15.35 -17.75
CA GLU A 91 5.95 16.09 -17.34
C GLU A 91 6.01 17.51 -17.92
N ASP A 92 5.31 17.78 -19.00
CA ASP A 92 5.32 19.08 -19.67
C ASP A 92 4.30 20.04 -19.06
N SER A 93 3.05 19.58 -18.89
CA SER A 93 1.98 20.38 -18.28
C SER A 93 2.06 20.42 -16.75
N GLY A 94 2.61 19.36 -16.11
CA GLY A 94 2.58 19.17 -14.67
C GLY A 94 1.17 18.82 -14.17
N GLU A 95 0.35 18.22 -15.02
CA GLU A 95 -0.95 17.69 -14.65
C GLU A 95 -0.85 16.18 -14.40
N GLY A 96 -1.46 15.71 -13.31
CA GLY A 96 -1.58 14.31 -12.99
C GLY A 96 -2.97 13.80 -13.27
N LYS A 97 -3.09 12.69 -13.98
CA LYS A 97 -4.33 11.96 -14.13
C LYS A 97 -4.36 10.86 -13.08
N ILE A 98 -5.36 10.91 -12.17
CA ILE A 98 -5.43 10.07 -10.99
C ILE A 98 -6.60 9.09 -11.15
N TRP A 99 -6.35 7.84 -10.80
CA TRP A 99 -7.36 6.80 -10.56
C TRP A 99 -7.26 6.37 -9.11
N GLN A 100 -8.37 6.48 -8.36
CA GLN A 100 -8.42 6.16 -6.93
C GLN A 100 -9.53 5.15 -6.61
N THR A 101 -9.48 4.58 -5.40
CA THR A 101 -10.38 3.50 -4.99
C THR A 101 -11.70 3.98 -4.41
N GLU A 102 -11.83 5.23 -4.04
CA GLU A 102 -13.00 5.74 -3.37
C GLU A 102 -14.18 5.86 -4.34
N GLU A 103 -15.11 4.91 -4.27
CA GLU A 103 -16.38 4.94 -5.03
C GLU A 103 -17.28 6.14 -4.65
N SER A 104 -17.04 6.74 -3.47
CA SER A 104 -17.87 7.80 -2.92
C SER A 104 -17.76 9.12 -3.67
N LEU A 105 -16.64 9.37 -4.33
CA LEU A 105 -16.38 10.67 -4.93
C LEU A 105 -17.01 10.85 -6.33
N THR A 106 -17.12 9.81 -7.12
CA THR A 106 -17.62 9.96 -8.50
C THR A 106 -18.64 8.91 -8.94
N GLY A 107 -18.79 7.80 -8.23
CA GLY A 107 -19.69 6.70 -8.60
C GLY A 107 -19.37 6.01 -9.94
N GLN A 108 -18.27 6.38 -10.58
CA GLN A 108 -17.84 5.85 -11.88
C GLN A 108 -16.32 5.63 -11.87
N ASP A 109 -15.84 4.73 -12.71
CA ASP A 109 -14.40 4.49 -12.99
C ASP A 109 -13.74 5.72 -13.69
N THR A 110 -13.97 6.93 -13.19
CA THR A 110 -13.48 8.18 -13.78
C THR A 110 -12.15 8.57 -13.16
N SER A 111 -11.24 9.01 -14.01
CA SER A 111 -10.01 9.64 -13.54
C SER A 111 -10.26 11.11 -13.20
N LEU A 112 -9.54 11.59 -12.20
CA LEU A 112 -9.50 13.00 -11.81
C LEU A 112 -8.22 13.66 -12.30
N ILE A 113 -8.27 14.96 -12.55
CA ILE A 113 -7.07 15.74 -12.90
C ILE A 113 -6.57 16.46 -11.65
N LEU A 114 -5.31 16.26 -11.33
CA LEU A 114 -4.62 16.96 -10.25
C LEU A 114 -3.56 17.91 -10.84
N PRO A 115 -3.75 19.23 -10.72
CA PRO A 115 -2.83 20.21 -11.28
C PRO A 115 -1.65 20.45 -10.33
N PHE A 116 -0.64 19.57 -10.37
CA PHE A 116 0.54 19.61 -9.48
C PHE A 116 1.24 20.97 -9.46
N THR A 117 1.31 21.65 -10.61
CA THR A 117 2.02 22.95 -10.71
C THR A 117 1.21 24.11 -10.10
N LYS A 118 -0.10 23.98 -9.93
CA LYS A 118 -0.98 25.02 -9.37
C LYS A 118 -1.10 24.92 -7.84
N ILE A 119 -0.83 23.77 -7.27
CA ILE A 119 -0.90 23.53 -5.82
C ILE A 119 0.50 23.63 -5.25
N LYS A 120 0.73 24.60 -4.36
CA LYS A 120 2.06 24.93 -3.83
C LYS A 120 2.80 23.73 -3.24
N GLU A 121 2.09 22.93 -2.46
CA GLU A 121 2.64 21.75 -1.80
C GLU A 121 3.04 20.69 -2.82
N LEU A 122 2.14 20.34 -3.72
CA LEU A 122 2.37 19.35 -4.77
C LEU A 122 3.42 19.80 -5.79
N LYS A 123 3.51 21.09 -6.07
CA LYS A 123 4.52 21.65 -6.98
C LYS A 123 5.95 21.32 -6.52
N LYS A 124 6.21 21.38 -5.22
CA LYS A 124 7.52 21.05 -4.65
C LYS A 124 7.86 19.57 -4.89
N GLU A 125 6.89 18.70 -4.66
CA GLU A 125 7.04 17.26 -4.88
C GLU A 125 7.24 16.92 -6.35
N PHE A 126 6.40 17.48 -7.22
CA PHE A 126 6.52 17.32 -8.66
C PHE A 126 7.91 17.73 -9.17
N LEU A 127 8.42 18.89 -8.73
CA LEU A 127 9.76 19.36 -9.12
C LEU A 127 10.88 18.47 -8.58
N SER A 128 10.71 17.89 -7.38
CA SER A 128 11.65 16.92 -6.82
C SER A 128 11.63 15.62 -7.63
N TRP A 129 10.43 15.10 -7.90
CA TRP A 129 10.24 13.90 -8.71
C TRP A 129 10.81 14.06 -10.13
N ARG A 130 10.55 15.20 -10.79
CA ARG A 130 11.05 15.49 -12.13
C ARG A 130 12.58 15.56 -12.20
N LYS A 131 13.25 16.04 -11.16
CA LYS A 131 14.72 16.12 -11.07
C LYS A 131 15.37 14.78 -10.78
N THR A 132 14.61 13.81 -10.28
CA THR A 132 15.13 12.50 -9.91
C THR A 132 15.20 11.61 -11.14
N GLU A 133 16.34 10.91 -11.32
CA GLU A 133 16.52 9.93 -12.38
C GLU A 133 15.40 8.88 -12.37
N PRO A 134 14.84 8.50 -13.54
CA PRO A 134 13.67 7.64 -13.64
C PRO A 134 13.76 6.34 -12.80
N GLN A 135 14.94 5.69 -12.81
CA GLN A 135 15.18 4.45 -12.06
C GLN A 135 15.14 4.62 -10.53
N ASN A 136 15.25 5.85 -10.04
CA ASN A 136 15.27 6.17 -8.61
C ASN A 136 13.94 6.75 -8.12
N ARG A 137 12.97 7.00 -9.01
CA ARG A 137 11.68 7.64 -8.67
C ARG A 137 10.82 6.79 -7.74
N SER A 138 10.90 5.47 -7.87
CA SER A 138 10.18 4.53 -6.98
C SER A 138 10.63 4.56 -5.51
N ASN A 139 11.79 5.16 -5.24
CA ASN A 139 12.31 5.28 -3.87
C ASN A 139 11.95 6.62 -3.21
N LEU A 140 11.22 7.50 -3.92
CA LEU A 140 10.80 8.77 -3.36
C LEU A 140 9.62 8.56 -2.41
N LEU A 141 9.75 9.09 -1.22
CA LEU A 141 8.67 9.19 -0.24
C LEU A 141 8.40 10.68 0.00
N PHE A 142 7.15 11.08 -0.19
CA PHE A 142 6.69 12.41 0.13
C PHE A 142 5.76 12.35 1.34
N VAL A 143 6.04 13.18 2.33
CA VAL A 143 5.18 13.34 3.51
C VAL A 143 4.78 14.81 3.57
N GLN A 144 3.47 15.06 3.57
CA GLN A 144 2.93 16.41 3.63
C GLN A 144 2.07 16.62 4.85
N GLU A 145 2.29 17.76 5.49
CA GLU A 145 1.40 18.27 6.54
C GLU A 145 0.73 19.54 6.04
N TYR A 146 -0.59 19.55 6.08
CA TYR A 146 -1.38 20.69 5.67
C TYR A 146 -1.80 21.51 6.90
N SER A 147 -1.47 22.80 6.90
CA SER A 147 -2.13 23.75 7.78
C SER A 147 -3.59 23.96 7.36
N LYS A 148 -4.44 24.49 8.24
CA LYS A 148 -5.83 24.82 7.86
C LYS A 148 -5.91 25.74 6.64
N GLN A 149 -4.95 26.66 6.49
CA GLN A 149 -4.92 27.59 5.38
C GLN A 149 -4.46 26.89 4.09
N SER A 150 -3.36 26.12 4.14
CA SER A 150 -2.89 25.41 2.95
C SER A 150 -3.88 24.36 2.45
N LEU A 151 -4.66 23.75 3.34
CA LEU A 151 -5.74 22.85 2.93
C LEU A 151 -6.88 23.62 2.21
N ARG A 152 -7.24 24.79 2.69
CA ARG A 152 -8.24 25.63 1.98
C ARG A 152 -7.74 26.04 0.60
N ASP A 153 -6.50 26.51 0.50
CA ASP A 153 -5.88 26.91 -0.76
C ASP A 153 -5.84 25.74 -1.75
N PHE A 154 -5.52 24.55 -1.26
CA PHE A 154 -5.57 23.30 -2.03
C PHE A 154 -6.98 23.01 -2.56
N LEU A 155 -8.00 23.03 -1.69
CA LEU A 155 -9.40 22.79 -2.06
C LEU A 155 -9.91 23.85 -3.05
N ASP A 156 -9.52 25.11 -2.88
CA ASP A 156 -9.92 26.19 -3.78
C ASP A 156 -9.33 26.02 -5.20
N VAL A 157 -8.12 25.47 -5.31
CA VAL A 157 -7.56 25.11 -6.61
C VAL A 157 -8.30 23.93 -7.22
N LEU A 158 -8.64 22.90 -6.45
CA LEU A 158 -9.39 21.74 -6.94
C LEU A 158 -10.79 22.13 -7.43
N ARG A 159 -11.48 23.02 -6.73
CA ARG A 159 -12.80 23.51 -7.16
C ARG A 159 -12.80 24.20 -8.52
N GLN A 160 -11.64 24.64 -9.02
CA GLN A 160 -11.51 25.21 -10.36
C GLN A 160 -11.39 24.14 -11.44
N VAL A 161 -11.07 22.91 -11.08
CA VAL A 161 -10.97 21.76 -11.98
C VAL A 161 -12.37 21.15 -12.12
N PRO A 162 -12.92 21.01 -13.34
CA PRO A 162 -14.31 20.60 -13.56
C PRO A 162 -14.68 19.28 -12.86
N GLU A 163 -13.78 18.31 -12.87
CA GLU A 163 -13.98 16.97 -12.30
C GLU A 163 -14.13 16.99 -10.77
N TRP A 164 -13.55 18.00 -10.11
CA TRP A 164 -13.58 18.12 -8.65
C TRP A 164 -14.78 18.94 -8.11
N LYS A 165 -15.52 19.61 -8.98
CA LYS A 165 -16.63 20.49 -8.55
C LYS A 165 -17.74 19.78 -7.77
N THR A 166 -17.90 18.49 -8.00
CA THR A 166 -18.92 17.66 -7.32
C THR A 166 -18.36 16.90 -6.12
N VAL A 167 -17.07 16.98 -5.89
CA VAL A 167 -16.32 16.19 -4.90
C VAL A 167 -15.89 17.04 -3.70
N VAL A 168 -15.67 18.36 -3.91
CA VAL A 168 -15.07 19.28 -2.91
C VAL A 168 -16.01 20.38 -2.46
#